data_58ed998c26f0be1204ac1e44bb0dea74
#
_entry.id   58ed998c26f0be1204ac1e44bb0dea74
#
_cell.length_a   1.000
_cell.length_b   1.000
_cell.length_c   1.000
_cell.angle_alpha   90.00
_cell.angle_beta   90.00
_cell.angle_gamma   90.00
#
_symmetry.space_group_name_H-M   'P 1'
#
loop_
_entity.id
_entity.type
_entity.pdbx_description
1 polymer ?
#
loop_
_entity_poly.entity_id
_entity_poly.type
_entity_poly.pdbx_seq_one_letter_code
_entity_poly.pdbx_strand_id
1 'polypeptide(L)'
;LLDRNGETVESPYFVFDQSAATVTIPVLEKKTIPITFEFINVPAGFDETTLVYTVNPSEIEVAGPSASIGSLNELHLGYVDMRSLTPDMSIYYPAPLPPGFISVENIQDVNVIFDPTGISQKTLNVTDIRLVNVPSSYDVTVTTRTIPSVQLYGPEDAVKDLTSKDVIAEVDINDADIKLGQITVPVNIIVVGDDSCWAYGDYTAVITVRDKS
;
A
#
# COMPACT_ATOMS: atom_id res chain seq x y z
N LEU A 1 -30.98 -21.56 40.50
CA LEU A 1 -29.55 -21.50 40.77
C LEU A 1 -29.03 -22.94 40.92
N LEU A 2 -27.81 -23.17 40.37
CA LEU A 2 -27.12 -24.45 40.58
C LEU A 2 -25.89 -24.19 41.45
N ASP A 3 -25.54 -25.14 42.29
CA ASP A 3 -24.29 -25.15 43.03
C ASP A 3 -23.11 -25.59 42.15
N ARG A 4 -21.90 -25.72 42.74
CA ARG A 4 -20.69 -26.16 42.04
C ARG A 4 -20.74 -27.57 41.48
N ASN A 5 -21.70 -28.39 41.97
CA ASN A 5 -21.91 -29.77 41.57
C ASN A 5 -23.04 -29.89 40.53
N GLY A 6 -23.69 -28.77 40.18
CA GLY A 6 -24.83 -28.74 39.27
C GLY A 6 -26.17 -29.07 39.92
N GLU A 7 -26.25 -29.10 41.27
CA GLU A 7 -27.50 -29.33 42.00
C GLU A 7 -28.28 -28.04 42.20
N THR A 8 -29.63 -28.14 42.19
CA THR A 8 -30.49 -26.97 42.38
C THR A 8 -30.41 -26.47 43.82
N VAL A 9 -30.07 -25.19 43.99
CA VAL A 9 -30.08 -24.53 45.29
C VAL A 9 -31.40 -23.81 45.50
N GLU A 10 -32.20 -24.27 46.44
CA GLU A 10 -33.42 -23.62 46.88
C GLU A 10 -33.16 -22.84 48.18
N SER A 11 -33.52 -21.55 48.18
CA SER A 11 -33.39 -20.70 49.37
C SER A 11 -34.49 -19.64 49.36
N PRO A 12 -35.17 -19.42 50.50
CA PRO A 12 -36.19 -18.37 50.61
C PRO A 12 -35.61 -16.94 50.52
N TYR A 13 -34.28 -16.81 50.53
CA TYR A 13 -33.59 -15.52 50.42
C TYR A 13 -33.24 -15.15 48.95
N PHE A 14 -33.50 -16.06 48.01
CA PHE A 14 -33.28 -15.76 46.59
C PHE A 14 -34.59 -15.28 45.97
N VAL A 15 -34.57 -14.04 45.54
CA VAL A 15 -35.63 -13.45 44.71
C VAL A 15 -35.11 -13.31 43.31
N PHE A 16 -35.74 -13.98 42.35
CA PHE A 16 -35.40 -13.89 40.95
C PHE A 16 -36.28 -12.84 40.27
N ASP A 17 -35.65 -11.87 39.64
CA ASP A 17 -36.34 -10.84 38.88
C ASP A 17 -36.96 -11.40 37.58
N GLN A 18 -36.36 -12.48 37.08
CA GLN A 18 -36.83 -13.23 35.91
C GLN A 18 -36.78 -14.72 36.15
N SER A 19 -37.83 -15.42 35.73
CA SER A 19 -37.96 -16.87 35.87
C SER A 19 -37.22 -17.65 34.77
N ALA A 20 -36.77 -16.96 33.71
CA ALA A 20 -36.04 -17.56 32.59
C ALA A 20 -34.99 -16.58 32.04
N ALA A 21 -33.86 -17.11 31.62
CA ALA A 21 -32.87 -16.41 30.89
C ALA A 21 -32.75 -17.03 29.48
N THR A 22 -32.69 -16.16 28.46
CA THR A 22 -32.42 -16.59 27.09
C THR A 22 -30.92 -16.52 26.86
N VAL A 23 -30.32 -17.64 26.52
CA VAL A 23 -28.90 -17.72 26.11
C VAL A 23 -28.89 -17.93 24.61
N THR A 24 -28.29 -16.97 23.89
CA THR A 24 -28.04 -17.06 22.44
C THR A 24 -26.59 -17.49 22.23
N ILE A 25 -26.40 -18.65 21.62
CA ILE A 25 -25.07 -19.13 21.21
C ILE A 25 -24.94 -18.87 19.71
N PRO A 26 -24.13 -17.89 19.28
CA PRO A 26 -23.91 -17.65 17.87
C PRO A 26 -23.12 -18.82 17.25
N VAL A 27 -23.62 -19.37 16.16
CA VAL A 27 -22.89 -20.32 15.32
C VAL A 27 -22.22 -19.56 14.22
N LEU A 28 -20.89 -19.71 14.12
CA LEU A 28 -20.07 -19.10 13.08
C LEU A 28 -19.81 -20.11 11.96
N GLU A 29 -19.80 -19.64 10.74
CA GLU A 29 -19.31 -20.40 9.58
C GLU A 29 -17.88 -20.06 9.30
N LYS A 30 -17.14 -20.99 8.66
CA LYS A 30 -15.75 -20.81 8.29
C LYS A 30 -15.61 -20.64 6.79
N LYS A 31 -14.66 -19.80 6.39
CA LYS A 31 -14.28 -19.57 5.01
C LYS A 31 -12.80 -19.24 4.92
N THR A 32 -12.09 -19.83 3.96
CA THR A 32 -10.73 -19.42 3.60
C THR A 32 -10.81 -18.32 2.55
N ILE A 33 -10.09 -17.24 2.78
CA ILE A 33 -10.02 -16.09 1.88
C ILE A 33 -8.57 -15.75 1.58
N PRO A 34 -8.27 -15.29 0.34
CA PRO A 34 -6.93 -14.81 -0.02
C PRO A 34 -6.61 -13.50 0.72
N ILE A 35 -5.32 -13.28 0.88
CA ILE A 35 -4.77 -12.03 1.42
C ILE A 35 -4.19 -11.23 0.27
N THR A 36 -4.59 -9.95 0.16
CA THR A 36 -4.21 -9.05 -0.95
C THR A 36 -3.65 -7.73 -0.43
N PHE A 37 -2.90 -7.06 -1.28
CA PHE A 37 -2.48 -5.66 -1.12
C PHE A 37 -2.41 -5.00 -2.49
N GLU A 38 -2.28 -3.68 -2.54
CA GLU A 38 -2.16 -2.92 -3.78
C GLU A 38 -0.88 -2.08 -3.77
N PHE A 39 -0.30 -1.85 -4.96
CA PHE A 39 0.78 -0.89 -5.12
C PHE A 39 0.23 0.52 -5.33
N ILE A 40 0.89 1.52 -4.75
CA ILE A 40 0.61 2.94 -4.98
C ILE A 40 1.88 3.63 -5.48
N ASN A 41 1.70 4.82 -6.07
CA ASN A 41 2.79 5.58 -6.69
C ASN A 41 3.58 4.76 -7.72
N VAL A 42 2.85 3.88 -8.42
CA VAL A 42 3.42 3.06 -9.50
C VAL A 42 3.82 3.99 -10.64
N PRO A 43 5.08 3.90 -11.14
CA PRO A 43 5.51 4.71 -12.28
C PRO A 43 4.66 4.42 -13.52
N ALA A 44 4.42 5.45 -14.34
CA ALA A 44 3.66 5.28 -15.57
C ALA A 44 4.37 4.27 -16.50
N GLY A 45 3.63 3.23 -16.88
CA GLY A 45 4.11 2.16 -17.73
C GLY A 45 4.83 1.01 -17.01
N PHE A 46 5.00 1.09 -15.68
CA PHE A 46 5.62 -0.02 -14.92
C PHE A 46 4.72 -1.27 -14.90
N ASP A 47 5.32 -2.41 -15.18
CA ASP A 47 4.65 -3.71 -15.10
C ASP A 47 4.87 -4.36 -13.72
N GLU A 48 3.87 -4.25 -12.85
CA GLU A 48 3.90 -4.82 -11.49
C GLU A 48 4.12 -6.35 -11.48
N THR A 49 3.81 -7.04 -12.57
CA THR A 49 3.99 -8.49 -12.68
C THR A 49 5.46 -8.92 -12.75
N THR A 50 6.37 -7.96 -12.98
CA THR A 50 7.82 -8.20 -12.94
C THR A 50 8.38 -8.32 -11.52
N LEU A 51 7.62 -7.85 -10.52
CA LEU A 51 8.01 -7.95 -9.12
C LEU A 51 7.73 -9.36 -8.58
N VAL A 52 8.74 -9.96 -7.99
CA VAL A 52 8.62 -11.25 -7.31
C VAL A 52 8.51 -11.01 -5.82
N TYR A 53 7.41 -11.47 -5.24
CA TYR A 53 7.18 -11.37 -3.80
C TYR A 53 6.40 -12.56 -3.25
N THR A 54 6.45 -12.73 -1.94
CA THR A 54 5.70 -13.75 -1.21
C THR A 54 4.87 -13.09 -0.11
N VAL A 55 3.60 -13.44 -0.05
CA VAL A 55 2.68 -13.08 1.05
C VAL A 55 2.59 -14.28 1.99
N ASN A 56 2.94 -14.09 3.26
CA ASN A 56 2.97 -15.16 4.24
C ASN A 56 2.21 -14.79 5.53
N PRO A 57 1.09 -15.48 5.83
CA PRO A 57 0.40 -16.45 4.98
C PRO A 57 -0.25 -15.78 3.76
N SER A 58 -0.47 -16.55 2.68
CA SER A 58 -1.13 -16.05 1.45
C SER A 58 -2.66 -16.09 1.54
N GLU A 59 -3.20 -16.84 2.50
CA GLU A 59 -4.62 -16.97 2.76
C GLU A 59 -4.88 -17.10 4.27
N ILE A 60 -6.10 -16.84 4.69
CA ILE A 60 -6.53 -16.91 6.10
C ILE A 60 -7.87 -17.61 6.22
N GLU A 61 -7.99 -18.55 7.17
CA GLU A 61 -9.27 -19.12 7.55
C GLU A 61 -9.97 -18.19 8.55
N VAL A 62 -11.11 -17.67 8.17
CA VAL A 62 -11.92 -16.77 8.99
C VAL A 62 -13.21 -17.47 9.43
N ALA A 63 -13.71 -17.13 10.62
CA ALA A 63 -15.02 -17.52 11.08
C ALA A 63 -15.86 -16.28 11.34
N GLY A 64 -17.10 -16.30 10.89
CA GLY A 64 -18.02 -15.17 11.00
C GLY A 64 -19.49 -15.57 10.89
N PRO A 65 -20.43 -14.61 11.07
CA PRO A 65 -21.85 -14.88 10.96
C PRO A 65 -22.22 -15.38 9.56
N SER A 66 -23.06 -16.43 9.47
CA SER A 66 -23.50 -17.04 8.21
C SER A 66 -24.12 -16.04 7.22
N ALA A 67 -24.77 -15.00 7.74
CA ALA A 67 -25.39 -13.96 6.93
C ALA A 67 -24.38 -13.05 6.20
N SER A 68 -23.14 -12.93 6.69
CA SER A 68 -22.15 -11.97 6.21
C SER A 68 -20.85 -12.61 5.69
N ILE A 69 -20.56 -13.88 6.06
CA ILE A 69 -19.31 -14.53 5.65
C ILE A 69 -19.18 -14.68 4.13
N GLY A 70 -20.32 -14.85 3.45
CA GLY A 70 -20.34 -14.96 1.99
C GLY A 70 -19.83 -13.70 1.26
N SER A 71 -20.00 -12.53 1.86
CA SER A 71 -19.54 -11.25 1.28
C SER A 71 -18.07 -10.94 1.52
N LEU A 72 -17.40 -11.60 2.48
CA LEU A 72 -15.99 -11.43 2.74
C LEU A 72 -15.20 -12.31 1.76
N ASN A 73 -14.62 -11.71 0.71
CA ASN A 73 -13.96 -12.44 -0.38
C ASN A 73 -12.44 -12.40 -0.31
N GLU A 74 -11.87 -11.41 0.38
CA GLU A 74 -10.44 -11.23 0.54
C GLU A 74 -10.15 -10.46 1.83
N LEU A 75 -8.93 -10.56 2.32
CA LEU A 75 -8.38 -9.69 3.34
C LEU A 75 -7.39 -8.72 2.67
N HIS A 76 -7.82 -7.47 2.52
CA HIS A 76 -6.97 -6.42 1.99
C HIS A 76 -6.11 -5.81 3.09
N LEU A 77 -4.78 -5.92 2.96
CA LEU A 77 -3.81 -5.45 3.96
C LEU A 77 -3.58 -3.93 3.90
N GLY A 78 -3.76 -3.34 2.73
CA GLY A 78 -3.42 -1.94 2.46
C GLY A 78 -2.51 -1.79 1.25
N TYR A 79 -1.56 -0.84 1.33
CA TYR A 79 -0.80 -0.39 0.19
C TYR A 79 0.71 -0.55 0.38
N VAL A 80 1.41 -0.84 -0.72
CA VAL A 80 2.87 -0.78 -0.82
C VAL A 80 3.24 0.41 -1.71
N ASP A 81 3.95 1.37 -1.18
CA ASP A 81 4.41 2.54 -1.95
C ASP A 81 5.68 2.17 -2.74
N MET A 82 5.59 2.22 -4.08
CA MET A 82 6.72 1.91 -4.96
C MET A 82 7.93 2.81 -4.72
N ARG A 83 7.73 4.06 -4.28
CA ARG A 83 8.83 5.00 -3.98
C ARG A 83 9.64 4.60 -2.75
N SER A 84 9.07 3.78 -1.87
CA SER A 84 9.73 3.25 -0.68
C SER A 84 10.16 1.79 -0.82
N LEU A 85 9.87 1.17 -1.97
CA LEU A 85 10.16 -0.24 -2.20
C LEU A 85 11.63 -0.48 -2.53
N THR A 86 12.29 -1.28 -1.68
CA THR A 86 13.63 -1.85 -1.96
C THR A 86 13.53 -3.34 -2.25
N PRO A 87 14.44 -3.91 -3.04
CA PRO A 87 14.33 -5.31 -3.47
C PRO A 87 14.30 -6.35 -2.35
N ASP A 88 14.93 -6.07 -1.21
CA ASP A 88 15.03 -6.95 -0.03
C ASP A 88 14.02 -6.61 1.06
N MET A 89 13.02 -5.80 0.74
CA MET A 89 12.03 -5.31 1.70
C MET A 89 11.15 -6.42 2.24
N SER A 90 10.93 -6.37 3.54
CA SER A 90 9.97 -7.21 4.25
C SER A 90 9.03 -6.33 5.05
N ILE A 91 7.74 -6.38 4.75
CA ILE A 91 6.73 -5.51 5.35
C ILE A 91 5.76 -6.36 6.16
N TYR A 92 5.56 -5.98 7.41
CA TYR A 92 4.57 -6.61 8.28
C TYR A 92 3.31 -5.76 8.31
N TYR A 93 2.20 -6.39 7.96
CA TYR A 93 0.88 -5.79 8.04
C TYR A 93 0.05 -6.46 9.13
N PRO A 94 -0.67 -5.70 9.96
CA PRO A 94 -1.70 -6.30 10.79
C PRO A 94 -2.76 -6.95 9.89
N ALA A 95 -3.41 -8.02 10.36
CA ALA A 95 -4.50 -8.68 9.68
C ALA A 95 -5.86 -8.13 10.18
N PRO A 96 -6.36 -7.00 9.64
CA PRO A 96 -7.53 -6.30 10.16
C PRO A 96 -8.83 -6.97 9.70
N LEU A 97 -9.32 -7.93 10.45
CA LEU A 97 -10.62 -8.52 10.15
C LEU A 97 -11.77 -7.56 10.51
N PRO A 98 -12.84 -7.51 9.70
CA PRO A 98 -14.02 -6.73 10.02
C PRO A 98 -14.68 -7.15 11.34
N PRO A 99 -15.44 -6.27 12.01
CA PRO A 99 -16.15 -6.60 13.23
C PRO A 99 -17.06 -7.83 13.06
N GLY A 100 -16.98 -8.75 14.00
CA GLY A 100 -17.76 -10.00 13.99
C GLY A 100 -17.07 -11.18 13.31
N PHE A 101 -15.91 -10.95 12.69
CA PHE A 101 -15.05 -12.01 12.13
C PHE A 101 -13.84 -12.26 13.03
N ILE A 102 -13.41 -13.51 13.07
CA ILE A 102 -12.21 -13.92 13.81
C ILE A 102 -11.32 -14.79 12.92
N SER A 103 -10.01 -14.68 13.10
CA SER A 103 -9.05 -15.61 12.53
C SER A 103 -9.11 -16.95 13.29
N VAL A 104 -9.32 -18.04 12.57
CA VAL A 104 -9.39 -19.38 13.18
C VAL A 104 -8.01 -19.80 13.71
N GLU A 105 -6.97 -19.46 12.99
CA GLU A 105 -5.57 -19.77 13.32
C GLU A 105 -4.91 -18.68 14.20
N ASN A 106 -5.67 -17.64 14.60
CA ASN A 106 -5.20 -16.51 15.37
C ASN A 106 -4.03 -15.74 14.68
N ILE A 107 -4.09 -15.63 13.33
CA ILE A 107 -3.16 -14.83 12.57
C ILE A 107 -3.41 -13.36 12.89
N GLN A 108 -2.38 -12.67 13.36
CA GLN A 108 -2.45 -11.25 13.71
C GLN A 108 -1.70 -10.37 12.71
N ASP A 109 -0.62 -10.90 12.15
CA ASP A 109 0.24 -10.20 11.20
C ASP A 109 0.49 -11.06 9.96
N VAL A 110 0.65 -10.38 8.83
CA VAL A 110 1.02 -10.96 7.54
C VAL A 110 2.31 -10.31 7.08
N ASN A 111 3.26 -11.12 6.61
CA ASN A 111 4.51 -10.63 6.09
C ASN A 111 4.52 -10.66 4.56
N VAL A 112 4.80 -9.53 3.92
CA VAL A 112 5.04 -9.42 2.48
C VAL A 112 6.55 -9.28 2.29
N ILE A 113 7.17 -10.23 1.59
CA ILE A 113 8.61 -10.31 1.39
C ILE A 113 8.88 -10.20 -0.11
N PHE A 114 9.69 -9.20 -0.49
CA PHE A 114 10.14 -9.01 -1.86
C PHE A 114 11.44 -9.78 -2.11
N ASP A 115 11.54 -10.45 -3.28
CA ASP A 115 12.72 -11.23 -3.65
C ASP A 115 13.72 -10.31 -4.40
N PRO A 116 14.93 -10.09 -3.86
CA PRO A 116 15.95 -9.28 -4.53
C PRO A 116 16.65 -9.99 -5.69
N THR A 117 16.32 -11.25 -5.97
CA THR A 117 17.05 -12.05 -6.97
C THR A 117 16.89 -11.44 -8.37
N GLY A 118 18.00 -11.12 -9.00
CA GLY A 118 18.04 -10.54 -10.34
C GLY A 118 17.74 -9.04 -10.39
N ILE A 119 17.51 -8.38 -9.24
CA ILE A 119 17.29 -6.93 -9.16
C ILE A 119 18.62 -6.24 -8.84
N SER A 120 18.92 -5.19 -9.59
CA SER A 120 20.09 -4.33 -9.41
C SER A 120 19.71 -2.89 -9.17
N GLN A 121 20.66 -2.13 -8.64
CA GLN A 121 20.51 -0.70 -8.37
C GLN A 121 21.44 0.13 -9.25
N LYS A 122 20.95 1.26 -9.73
CA LYS A 122 21.75 2.30 -10.39
C LYS A 122 21.38 3.67 -9.88
N THR A 123 22.39 4.53 -9.74
CA THR A 123 22.18 5.94 -9.36
C THR A 123 22.54 6.83 -10.53
N LEU A 124 21.62 7.71 -10.93
CA LEU A 124 21.77 8.63 -12.05
C LEU A 124 21.42 10.07 -11.64
N ASN A 125 21.96 11.03 -12.38
CA ASN A 125 21.49 12.41 -12.33
C ASN A 125 20.51 12.63 -13.49
N VAL A 126 19.29 13.08 -13.18
CA VAL A 126 18.25 13.32 -14.20
C VAL A 126 18.25 14.80 -14.59
N THR A 127 18.35 15.07 -15.88
CA THR A 127 18.39 16.43 -16.44
C THR A 127 17.19 16.75 -17.34
N ASP A 128 16.45 15.74 -17.79
CA ASP A 128 15.20 15.94 -18.52
C ASP A 128 14.06 16.12 -17.52
N ILE A 129 13.70 17.39 -17.26
CA ILE A 129 12.64 17.75 -16.32
C ILE A 129 11.49 18.33 -17.13
N ARG A 130 10.31 17.71 -17.05
CA ARG A 130 9.14 18.08 -17.85
C ARG A 130 8.01 18.54 -16.97
N LEU A 131 7.32 19.61 -17.41
CA LEU A 131 6.08 20.07 -16.80
C LEU A 131 4.89 19.45 -17.54
N VAL A 132 3.93 18.94 -16.79
CA VAL A 132 2.66 18.48 -17.32
C VAL A 132 1.49 19.18 -16.63
N ASN A 133 0.34 19.21 -17.27
CA ASN A 133 -0.90 19.77 -16.74
C ASN A 133 -0.79 21.24 -16.29
N VAL A 134 0.01 22.05 -16.99
CA VAL A 134 0.15 23.47 -16.68
C VAL A 134 -1.14 24.21 -16.98
N PRO A 135 -1.80 24.85 -15.96
CA PRO A 135 -3.00 25.63 -16.19
C PRO A 135 -2.75 26.82 -17.14
N SER A 136 -3.70 27.09 -18.03
CA SER A 136 -3.55 28.14 -19.06
C SER A 136 -3.42 29.56 -18.50
N SER A 137 -3.78 29.77 -17.24
CA SER A 137 -3.69 31.05 -16.52
C SER A 137 -2.28 31.38 -16.01
N TYR A 138 -1.38 30.40 -16.01
CA TYR A 138 -0.03 30.57 -15.48
C TYR A 138 1.04 30.37 -16.54
N ASP A 139 2.16 31.07 -16.36
CA ASP A 139 3.43 30.81 -17.01
C ASP A 139 4.35 30.14 -15.98
N VAL A 140 4.68 28.86 -16.20
CA VAL A 140 5.45 28.03 -15.27
C VAL A 140 6.77 27.64 -15.92
N THR A 141 7.86 27.89 -15.21
CA THR A 141 9.20 27.54 -15.67
C THR A 141 9.94 26.71 -14.64
N VAL A 142 10.62 25.64 -15.06
CA VAL A 142 11.47 24.84 -14.19
C VAL A 142 12.76 25.58 -13.92
N THR A 143 13.08 25.82 -12.65
CA THR A 143 14.32 26.44 -12.20
C THR A 143 15.41 25.41 -11.93
N THR A 144 15.03 24.24 -11.41
CA THR A 144 15.93 23.11 -11.19
C THR A 144 16.45 22.59 -12.54
N ARG A 145 17.75 22.40 -12.67
CA ARG A 145 18.39 21.90 -13.89
C ARG A 145 18.72 20.41 -13.83
N THR A 146 18.82 19.87 -12.63
CA THR A 146 19.22 18.48 -12.41
C THR A 146 18.59 17.97 -11.12
N ILE A 147 18.03 16.80 -11.16
CA ILE A 147 17.68 16.03 -9.96
C ILE A 147 18.85 15.09 -9.69
N PRO A 148 19.63 15.32 -8.63
CA PRO A 148 20.81 14.53 -8.36
C PRO A 148 20.49 13.19 -7.69
N SER A 149 21.35 12.20 -7.91
CA SER A 149 21.39 10.94 -7.17
C SER A 149 20.06 10.18 -7.15
N VAL A 150 19.35 10.18 -8.29
CA VAL A 150 18.13 9.37 -8.44
C VAL A 150 18.51 7.90 -8.40
N GLN A 151 17.93 7.16 -7.46
CA GLN A 151 18.15 5.73 -7.29
C GLN A 151 17.10 4.96 -8.07
N LEU A 152 17.56 4.10 -8.96
CA LEU A 152 16.71 3.25 -9.81
C LEU A 152 16.94 1.79 -9.46
N TYR A 153 15.90 1.01 -9.42
CA TYR A 153 15.90 -0.44 -9.28
C TYR A 153 15.24 -1.09 -10.48
N GLY A 154 15.62 -2.30 -10.78
CA GLY A 154 15.05 -3.13 -11.84
C GLY A 154 15.91 -4.34 -12.13
N PRO A 155 15.52 -5.16 -13.11
CA PRO A 155 16.33 -6.28 -13.58
C PRO A 155 17.76 -5.84 -13.94
N GLU A 156 18.75 -6.67 -13.63
CA GLU A 156 20.18 -6.32 -13.81
C GLU A 156 20.48 -5.85 -15.24
N ASP A 157 19.97 -6.56 -16.24
CA ASP A 157 20.20 -6.24 -17.65
C ASP A 157 19.56 -4.90 -18.04
N ALA A 158 18.36 -4.62 -17.55
CA ALA A 158 17.66 -3.36 -17.81
C ALA A 158 18.37 -2.17 -17.16
N VAL A 159 18.66 -2.26 -15.85
CA VAL A 159 19.28 -1.17 -15.08
C VAL A 159 20.69 -0.86 -15.56
N LYS A 160 21.46 -1.87 -15.99
CA LYS A 160 22.85 -1.71 -16.44
C LYS A 160 22.98 -0.73 -17.61
N ASP A 161 22.06 -0.82 -18.56
CA ASP A 161 22.10 -0.03 -19.79
C ASP A 161 21.46 1.35 -19.67
N LEU A 162 20.68 1.62 -18.58
CA LEU A 162 20.04 2.90 -18.34
C LEU A 162 21.06 4.05 -18.29
N THR A 163 20.71 5.14 -18.94
CA THR A 163 21.45 6.41 -18.89
C THR A 163 20.52 7.54 -18.45
N SER A 164 21.08 8.72 -18.19
CA SER A 164 20.27 9.90 -17.86
C SER A 164 19.31 10.36 -18.98
N LYS A 165 19.44 9.82 -20.19
CA LYS A 165 18.54 10.10 -21.32
C LYS A 165 17.27 9.22 -21.30
N ASP A 166 17.35 8.12 -20.59
CA ASP A 166 16.27 7.13 -20.48
C ASP A 166 15.39 7.42 -19.27
N VAL A 167 15.68 8.51 -18.53
CA VAL A 167 14.96 8.87 -17.31
C VAL A 167 14.45 10.31 -17.40
N ILE A 168 13.15 10.49 -17.15
CA ILE A 168 12.45 11.77 -17.14
C ILE A 168 12.01 12.08 -15.71
N ALA A 169 12.17 13.33 -15.32
CA ALA A 169 11.60 13.88 -14.10
C ALA A 169 10.33 14.68 -14.47
N GLU A 170 9.17 14.13 -14.19
CA GLU A 170 7.89 14.76 -14.49
C GLU A 170 7.36 15.53 -13.28
N VAL A 171 7.02 16.80 -13.50
CA VAL A 171 6.37 17.68 -12.53
C VAL A 171 4.93 17.88 -12.96
N ASP A 172 3.98 17.27 -12.24
CA ASP A 172 2.56 17.50 -12.46
C ASP A 172 2.11 18.72 -11.66
N ILE A 173 1.63 19.73 -12.38
CA ILE A 173 1.20 20.99 -11.76
C ILE A 173 -0.17 20.84 -11.07
N ASN A 174 -1.00 19.85 -11.44
CA ASN A 174 -2.24 19.58 -10.74
C ASN A 174 -2.02 19.11 -9.30
N ASP A 175 -0.91 18.45 -9.04
CA ASP A 175 -0.56 17.94 -7.71
C ASP A 175 0.11 19.01 -6.83
N ALA A 176 0.36 20.20 -7.38
CA ALA A 176 1.04 21.29 -6.70
C ALA A 176 0.05 22.31 -6.10
N ASP A 177 0.32 22.72 -4.85
CA ASP A 177 -0.33 23.91 -4.26
C ASP A 177 0.27 25.18 -4.93
N ILE A 178 -0.34 25.60 -6.05
CA ILE A 178 0.18 26.66 -6.92
C ILE A 178 0.13 28.01 -6.18
N LYS A 179 1.31 28.62 -6.03
CA LYS A 179 1.50 30.00 -5.55
C LYS A 179 2.44 30.74 -6.49
N LEU A 180 2.17 32.04 -6.66
CA LEU A 180 3.08 32.89 -7.47
C LEU A 180 4.47 32.97 -6.84
N GLY A 181 5.49 32.95 -7.68
CA GLY A 181 6.90 32.97 -7.27
C GLY A 181 7.57 31.60 -7.38
N GLN A 182 8.60 31.40 -6.59
CA GLN A 182 9.32 30.12 -6.57
C GLN A 182 8.68 29.19 -5.54
N ILE A 183 8.36 27.98 -5.98
CA ILE A 183 7.81 26.90 -5.13
C ILE A 183 8.58 25.60 -5.39
N THR A 184 8.66 24.76 -4.36
CA THR A 184 9.20 23.41 -4.46
C THR A 184 8.03 22.45 -4.64
N VAL A 185 8.13 21.58 -5.62
CA VAL A 185 7.06 20.63 -6.00
C VAL A 185 7.61 19.21 -6.08
N PRO A 186 6.79 18.20 -5.81
CA PRO A 186 7.18 16.81 -5.99
C PRO A 186 7.45 16.50 -7.47
N VAL A 187 8.28 15.48 -7.70
CA VAL A 187 8.66 15.03 -9.04
C VAL A 187 8.45 13.53 -9.14
N ASN A 188 7.77 13.09 -10.18
CA ASN A 188 7.66 11.68 -10.53
C ASN A 188 8.82 11.31 -11.48
N ILE A 189 9.56 10.28 -11.11
CA ILE A 189 10.63 9.76 -11.95
C ILE A 189 10.08 8.62 -12.82
N ILE A 190 10.27 8.76 -14.12
CA ILE A 190 9.78 7.82 -15.13
C ILE A 190 10.96 7.29 -15.92
N VAL A 191 11.09 5.97 -16.02
CA VAL A 191 12.04 5.31 -16.91
C VAL A 191 11.37 5.10 -18.27
N VAL A 192 11.97 5.61 -19.33
CA VAL A 192 11.39 5.57 -20.67
C VAL A 192 11.91 4.36 -21.42
N GLY A 193 10.98 3.57 -21.96
CA GLY A 193 11.32 2.41 -22.78
C GLY A 193 11.65 1.13 -22.02
N ASP A 194 11.55 1.17 -20.68
CA ASP A 194 11.66 0.00 -19.83
C ASP A 194 10.58 0.08 -18.73
N ASP A 195 9.69 -0.89 -18.72
CA ASP A 195 8.53 -0.99 -17.83
C ASP A 195 8.79 -1.86 -16.58
N SER A 196 10.03 -2.33 -16.42
CA SER A 196 10.45 -3.16 -15.28
C SER A 196 11.32 -2.41 -14.26
N CYS A 197 11.61 -1.12 -14.49
CA CYS A 197 12.44 -0.30 -13.62
C CYS A 197 11.61 0.74 -12.86
N TRP A 198 11.97 0.97 -11.59
CA TRP A 198 11.33 2.00 -10.75
C TRP A 198 12.33 2.88 -10.02
N ALA A 199 11.90 4.05 -9.60
CA ALA A 199 12.70 4.96 -8.80
C ALA A 199 12.35 4.83 -7.31
N TYR A 200 13.38 4.77 -6.47
CA TYR A 200 13.27 4.77 -5.02
C TYR A 200 13.50 6.18 -4.46
N GLY A 201 12.65 6.60 -3.56
CA GLY A 201 12.74 7.87 -2.85
C GLY A 201 11.84 8.96 -3.41
N ASP A 202 11.73 10.03 -2.64
CA ASP A 202 10.98 11.22 -3.02
C ASP A 202 11.93 12.28 -3.59
N TYR A 203 11.55 12.83 -4.74
CA TYR A 203 12.33 13.85 -5.43
C TYR A 203 11.52 15.14 -5.57
N THR A 204 12.21 16.26 -5.59
CA THR A 204 11.59 17.57 -5.73
C THR A 204 12.32 18.45 -6.75
N ALA A 205 11.56 19.36 -7.34
CA ALA A 205 12.10 20.40 -8.21
C ALA A 205 11.58 21.77 -7.77
N VAL A 206 12.36 22.80 -8.07
CA VAL A 206 11.94 24.20 -7.91
C VAL A 206 11.42 24.69 -9.24
N ILE A 207 10.20 25.22 -9.22
CA ILE A 207 9.58 25.89 -10.35
C ILE A 207 9.29 27.35 -10.00
N THR A 208 9.19 28.19 -11.04
CA THR A 208 8.76 29.58 -10.91
C THR A 208 7.42 29.73 -11.61
N VAL A 209 6.42 30.23 -10.88
CA VAL A 209 5.05 30.45 -11.35
C VAL A 209 4.80 31.95 -11.48
N ARG A 210 4.26 32.40 -12.61
CA ARG A 210 3.84 33.78 -12.88
C ARG A 210 2.43 33.78 -13.45
N ASP A 211 1.69 34.85 -13.20
CA ASP A 211 0.45 35.09 -13.91
C ASP A 211 0.74 35.30 -15.40
N LYS A 212 -0.08 34.70 -16.22
CA LYS A 212 -0.02 34.92 -17.67
C LYS A 212 -0.79 36.20 -17.98
N SER A 213 -0.08 37.23 -18.43
CA SER A 213 -0.67 38.49 -18.90
C SER A 213 -1.43 38.35 -20.20
#